data_590dc870938fd395a9036332cb6de955
#
_entry.id   590dc870938fd395a9036332cb6de955
#
_cell.length_a   1.000
_cell.length_b   1.000
_cell.length_c   1.000
_cell.angle_alpha   90.00
_cell.angle_beta   90.00
_cell.angle_gamma   90.00
#
_symmetry.space_group_name_H-M   'P 1'
#
loop_
_entity.id
_entity.type
_entity.pdbx_description
1 polymer ?
#
loop_
_entity_poly.entity_id
_entity_poly.type
_entity_poly.pdbx_seq_one_letter_code
_entity_poly.pdbx_strand_id
1 'polypeptide(L)'
;MKKTKTFLAAGSILTAALALTACGGNSSSSSSNKKELNWEESAEIPTMDLSKATDSASFTQLINTMEGLYRAKSDGSQEKAMATSEKVSKDGKTYTFTLRKDNKWSNGDPVTAQDFVYSWRRTVDPKTASQYAYLFEGIKNATDIQNGKKKPETLGIKAVGKYKLVVTLDRRIPYFNNLMAFGSFFPQNEKAVKKYGSKYGTASKYMVYNGPYIMSGWSGSNLSWKLKKNPYYWDKKNVKLDAVNYSVQKTPSTAYNLYQSNKLDAVALDAEQSKRLKSVKGYALYPRGTTFYIQFNQAKNKYLQNANIRKALSMAINRESLTKVLGGSNTVAHTFTPAKLTTVNGKDYTSLISKSDEAYTYYNKKEAQKYLKQGMKELGVSKLSFKLLSDDTDGAKKSTEAMQSNIQETLPQVSITTQNLPFKTRLARTNALNFDMVVSAWGADFNDPISFLDLLTSTNAQNGGKWSNKEYDKLIAASKTTGSDSERWSNLSKAEGILLKDVGISPLYSSTSAWIVRPEIKGLVNLRDHWDFKYAHVN
;
A
#
# COMPACT_ATOMS: atom_id res chain seq x y z
N MET A 1 45.40 -63.84 -3.20
CA MET A 1 46.44 -64.24 -2.19
C MET A 1 46.39 -63.23 -1.04
N LYS A 2 46.38 -63.78 0.21
CA LYS A 2 46.60 -63.23 1.56
C LYS A 2 45.47 -62.32 2.08
N LYS A 3 44.61 -62.81 2.91
CA LYS A 3 44.61 -63.43 4.31
C LYS A 3 44.10 -62.43 5.33
N THR A 4 42.89 -62.63 5.73
CA THR A 4 42.27 -62.63 7.08
C THR A 4 43.12 -62.18 8.26
N LYS A 5 42.53 -61.39 9.16
CA LYS A 5 42.56 -61.68 10.61
C LYS A 5 41.37 -61.09 11.37
N THR A 6 40.56 -61.95 11.85
CA THR A 6 39.52 -61.82 12.88
C THR A 6 40.17 -61.62 14.24
N PHE A 7 39.65 -60.75 15.12
CA PHE A 7 39.83 -60.89 16.57
C PHE A 7 38.49 -60.64 17.25
N LEU A 8 37.99 -61.73 17.84
CA LEU A 8 36.98 -61.73 18.89
C LEU A 8 37.66 -61.39 20.24
N ALA A 9 37.03 -60.58 21.05
CA ALA A 9 37.19 -60.63 22.51
C ALA A 9 35.85 -60.26 23.15
N ALA A 10 35.40 -61.20 23.93
CA ALA A 10 34.17 -61.21 24.74
C ALA A 10 34.39 -60.48 26.07
N GLY A 11 33.31 -60.00 26.67
CA GLY A 11 33.16 -59.98 28.12
C GLY A 11 32.96 -58.60 28.76
N SER A 12 31.79 -58.30 29.19
CA SER A 12 31.38 -58.21 30.63
C SER A 12 30.12 -57.32 30.71
N ILE A 13 29.04 -58.00 31.07
CA ILE A 13 27.76 -57.39 31.47
C ILE A 13 27.96 -56.83 32.87
N LEU A 14 27.74 -55.53 33.05
CA LEU A 14 27.50 -54.89 34.35
C LEU A 14 26.15 -54.20 34.34
N THR A 15 25.17 -54.83 34.95
CA THR A 15 23.86 -54.30 35.31
C THR A 15 24.03 -53.27 36.41
N ALA A 16 23.71 -52.01 36.08
CA ALA A 16 23.47 -50.97 37.07
C ALA A 16 22.02 -50.49 36.95
N ALA A 17 21.18 -50.95 37.86
CA ALA A 17 19.85 -50.47 38.11
C ALA A 17 19.95 -49.05 38.71
N LEU A 18 19.53 -48.01 37.97
CA LEU A 18 19.35 -46.67 38.51
C LEU A 18 17.86 -46.38 38.67
N ALA A 19 17.49 -46.16 39.92
CA ALA A 19 16.16 -45.80 40.39
C ALA A 19 15.60 -44.57 39.67
N LEU A 20 14.44 -44.72 39.02
CA LEU A 20 13.60 -43.63 38.59
C LEU A 20 12.94 -42.98 39.83
N THR A 21 13.54 -41.94 40.36
CA THR A 21 12.83 -40.99 41.21
C THR A 21 11.97 -40.11 40.32
N ALA A 22 10.67 -40.39 40.30
CA ALA A 22 9.66 -39.49 39.76
C ALA A 22 9.58 -38.23 40.62
N CYS A 23 10.35 -37.20 40.29
CA CYS A 23 10.03 -35.85 40.69
C CYS A 23 8.93 -35.32 39.77
N GLY A 24 7.69 -35.35 40.26
CA GLY A 24 6.61 -34.56 39.73
C GLY A 24 6.98 -33.08 39.80
N GLY A 25 7.69 -32.60 38.79
CA GLY A 25 7.87 -31.16 38.54
C GLY A 25 6.57 -30.62 38.02
N ASN A 26 5.86 -29.92 38.88
CA ASN A 26 4.79 -28.98 38.51
C ASN A 26 5.39 -28.05 37.47
N SER A 27 5.15 -28.28 36.18
CA SER A 27 5.44 -27.34 35.13
C SER A 27 4.47 -26.16 35.29
N SER A 28 4.81 -25.29 36.26
CA SER A 28 4.36 -23.93 36.23
C SER A 28 4.71 -23.41 34.83
N SER A 29 3.73 -23.29 33.98
CA SER A 29 3.82 -22.54 32.75
C SER A 29 4.28 -21.14 33.14
N SER A 30 5.60 -20.91 33.18
CA SER A 30 6.13 -19.57 33.12
C SER A 30 5.58 -18.99 31.80
N SER A 31 4.57 -18.15 31.89
CA SER A 31 4.21 -17.25 30.82
C SER A 31 5.46 -16.42 30.54
N SER A 32 6.35 -16.92 29.68
CA SER A 32 7.44 -16.12 29.16
C SER A 32 6.72 -14.94 28.49
N ASN A 33 6.87 -13.75 29.04
CA ASN A 33 6.36 -12.52 28.43
C ASN A 33 6.95 -12.44 27.03
N LYS A 34 6.24 -12.99 26.05
CA LYS A 34 6.65 -13.00 24.65
C LYS A 34 6.73 -11.57 24.18
N LYS A 35 7.92 -11.07 23.92
CA LYS A 35 8.18 -9.71 23.50
C LYS A 35 8.50 -9.57 22.02
N GLU A 36 8.47 -10.66 21.27
CA GLU A 36 8.66 -10.68 19.83
C GLU A 36 7.44 -11.28 19.14
N LEU A 37 7.04 -10.71 18.01
CA LEU A 37 6.01 -11.26 17.15
C LEU A 37 6.62 -11.75 15.85
N ASN A 38 6.04 -12.82 15.29
CA ASN A 38 6.33 -13.30 13.95
C ASN A 38 5.15 -12.93 13.04
N TRP A 39 5.41 -12.15 12.01
CA TRP A 39 4.40 -11.57 11.15
C TRP A 39 4.64 -11.91 9.68
N GLU A 40 3.57 -11.97 8.92
CA GLU A 40 3.69 -12.16 7.48
C GLU A 40 3.58 -10.85 6.71
N GLU A 41 4.18 -10.82 5.53
CA GLU A 41 3.94 -9.85 4.47
C GLU A 41 3.63 -10.62 3.19
N SER A 42 2.77 -10.08 2.33
CA SER A 42 2.39 -10.77 1.09
C SER A 42 3.37 -10.53 -0.06
N ALA A 43 4.22 -9.52 0.06
CA ALA A 43 5.13 -9.10 -1.00
C ALA A 43 6.48 -8.63 -0.44
N GLU A 44 7.50 -8.65 -1.28
CA GLU A 44 8.80 -8.05 -1.02
C GLU A 44 8.74 -6.53 -0.98
N ILE A 45 9.60 -5.89 -0.18
CA ILE A 45 9.71 -4.44 -0.07
C ILE A 45 10.47 -3.89 -1.28
N PRO A 46 9.88 -3.01 -2.10
CA PRO A 46 10.57 -2.38 -3.22
C PRO A 46 11.63 -1.37 -2.79
N THR A 47 11.32 -0.53 -1.80
CA THR A 47 12.21 0.52 -1.29
C THR A 47 11.78 1.03 0.08
N MET A 48 12.72 1.53 0.86
CA MET A 48 12.48 2.26 2.11
C MET A 48 12.76 3.77 1.97
N ASP A 49 13.02 4.27 0.75
CA ASP A 49 13.18 5.69 0.48
C ASP A 49 11.81 6.39 0.48
N LEU A 50 11.54 7.23 1.49
CA LEU A 50 10.28 7.97 1.66
C LEU A 50 9.86 8.80 0.44
N SER A 51 10.82 9.31 -0.34
CA SER A 51 10.53 10.07 -1.55
C SER A 51 10.23 9.19 -2.77
N LYS A 52 10.49 7.88 -2.70
CA LYS A 52 10.36 6.94 -3.83
C LYS A 52 9.36 5.79 -3.57
N ALA A 53 9.01 5.53 -2.31
CA ALA A 53 8.03 4.52 -1.96
C ALA A 53 6.65 4.92 -2.47
N THR A 54 5.94 3.93 -3.08
CA THR A 54 4.58 4.12 -3.63
C THR A 54 3.67 2.93 -3.38
N ASP A 55 4.11 2.00 -2.55
CA ASP A 55 3.47 0.71 -2.38
C ASP A 55 3.20 0.37 -0.91
N SER A 56 2.20 -0.48 -0.69
CA SER A 56 1.72 -0.86 0.63
C SER A 56 2.79 -1.58 1.47
N ALA A 57 3.60 -2.46 0.85
CA ALA A 57 4.64 -3.22 1.56
C ALA A 57 5.72 -2.28 2.14
N SER A 58 6.15 -1.28 1.35
CA SER A 58 7.09 -0.25 1.79
C SER A 58 6.48 0.61 2.90
N PHE A 59 5.24 1.12 2.72
CA PHE A 59 4.60 2.00 3.72
C PHE A 59 4.29 1.28 5.03
N THR A 60 3.94 -0.01 5.02
CA THR A 60 3.78 -0.82 6.25
C THR A 60 5.06 -0.78 7.10
N GLN A 61 6.21 -0.86 6.46
CA GLN A 61 7.49 -0.79 7.18
C GLN A 61 7.84 0.65 7.60
N LEU A 62 7.56 1.63 6.73
CA LEU A 62 7.87 3.04 6.97
C LEU A 62 7.08 3.61 8.14
N ILE A 63 5.78 3.30 8.31
CA ILE A 63 4.98 3.78 9.45
C ILE A 63 5.43 3.20 10.80
N ASN A 64 6.12 2.06 10.79
CA ASN A 64 6.69 1.44 11.99
C ASN A 64 8.12 1.89 12.28
N THR A 65 8.85 2.37 11.28
CA THR A 65 10.26 2.73 11.43
C THR A 65 10.52 4.24 11.35
N MET A 66 9.56 4.99 10.83
CA MET A 66 9.64 6.45 10.69
C MET A 66 8.45 7.10 11.40
N GLU A 67 8.54 8.39 11.68
CA GLU A 67 7.44 9.16 12.28
C GLU A 67 7.40 10.59 11.75
N GLY A 68 6.17 11.04 11.40
CA GLY A 68 5.89 12.37 10.89
C GLY A 68 5.42 13.37 11.94
N LEU A 69 4.85 14.49 11.50
CA LEU A 69 4.25 15.49 12.40
C LEU A 69 3.09 14.88 13.18
N TYR A 70 2.28 14.08 12.51
CA TYR A 70 1.16 13.32 13.08
C TYR A 70 1.34 11.82 12.81
N ARG A 71 0.59 11.01 13.54
CA ARG A 71 0.42 9.57 13.35
C ARG A 71 -1.06 9.27 13.10
N ALA A 72 -1.35 8.43 12.13
CA ALA A 72 -2.71 8.01 11.82
C ALA A 72 -3.25 7.05 12.89
N LYS A 73 -4.57 7.09 13.15
CA LYS A 73 -5.31 6.15 13.98
C LYS A 73 -6.28 5.30 13.14
N SER A 74 -6.72 4.19 13.71
CA SER A 74 -7.62 3.24 13.03
C SER A 74 -8.97 3.84 12.62
N ASP A 75 -9.43 4.88 13.32
CA ASP A 75 -10.67 5.61 13.02
C ASP A 75 -10.52 6.66 11.90
N GLY A 76 -9.30 6.77 11.32
CA GLY A 76 -8.97 7.76 10.28
C GLY A 76 -8.63 9.15 10.82
N SER A 77 -8.70 9.38 12.13
CA SER A 77 -8.18 10.59 12.77
C SER A 77 -6.66 10.54 12.91
N GLN A 78 -6.05 11.63 13.36
CA GLN A 78 -4.61 11.73 13.59
C GLN A 78 -4.32 12.10 15.04
N GLU A 79 -3.22 11.58 15.57
CA GLU A 79 -2.63 12.03 16.83
C GLU A 79 -1.33 12.77 16.59
N LYS A 80 -1.00 13.69 17.50
CA LYS A 80 0.29 14.41 17.44
C LYS A 80 1.44 13.45 17.73
N ALA A 81 2.43 13.47 16.84
CA ALA A 81 3.64 12.65 16.96
C ALA A 81 4.89 13.54 17.14
N MET A 82 5.57 13.92 16.06
CA MET A 82 6.68 14.88 16.15
C MET A 82 6.21 16.29 16.50
N ALA A 83 5.00 16.69 16.09
CA ALA A 83 4.42 17.97 16.49
C ALA A 83 3.83 17.88 17.90
N THR A 84 4.17 18.85 18.75
CA THR A 84 3.57 19.03 20.10
C THR A 84 2.43 20.05 20.05
N SER A 85 2.50 21.02 19.14
CA SER A 85 1.44 21.99 18.90
C SER A 85 1.38 22.41 17.43
N GLU A 86 0.20 22.90 17.03
CA GLU A 86 -0.06 23.49 15.72
C GLU A 86 -0.77 24.83 15.91
N LYS A 87 -0.41 25.80 15.09
CA LYS A 87 -1.14 27.06 14.92
C LYS A 87 -1.41 27.27 13.43
N VAL A 88 -2.66 27.55 13.09
CA VAL A 88 -3.09 27.85 11.73
C VAL A 88 -3.49 29.32 11.64
N SER A 89 -3.07 30.02 10.59
CA SER A 89 -3.48 31.40 10.34
C SER A 89 -4.99 31.48 10.04
N LYS A 90 -5.58 32.67 10.21
CA LYS A 90 -7.03 32.89 9.98
C LYS A 90 -7.49 32.52 8.57
N ASP A 91 -6.62 32.73 7.58
CA ASP A 91 -6.88 32.39 6.17
C ASP A 91 -6.66 30.89 5.84
N GLY A 92 -6.24 30.09 6.82
CA GLY A 92 -5.97 28.66 6.65
C GLY A 92 -4.77 28.33 5.76
N LYS A 93 -3.88 29.29 5.48
CA LYS A 93 -2.76 29.10 4.54
C LYS A 93 -1.39 29.00 5.20
N THR A 94 -1.25 29.36 6.48
CA THR A 94 0.04 29.24 7.19
C THR A 94 -0.12 28.33 8.39
N TYR A 95 0.64 27.27 8.40
CA TYR A 95 0.72 26.30 9.49
C TYR A 95 2.05 26.46 10.22
N THR A 96 2.01 26.58 11.53
CA THR A 96 3.20 26.62 12.38
C THR A 96 3.16 25.47 13.36
N PHE A 97 4.10 24.54 13.22
CA PHE A 97 4.25 23.38 14.09
C PHE A 97 5.41 23.61 15.07
N THR A 98 5.16 23.34 16.36
CA THR A 98 6.24 23.20 17.34
C THR A 98 6.58 21.72 17.45
N LEU A 99 7.86 21.38 17.26
CA LEU A 99 8.33 20.01 17.33
C LEU A 99 8.81 19.66 18.74
N ARG A 100 8.72 18.36 19.09
CA ARG A 100 9.34 17.83 20.29
C ARG A 100 10.86 17.89 20.19
N LYS A 101 11.53 17.99 21.36
CA LYS A 101 12.98 18.15 21.44
C LYS A 101 13.71 16.85 21.79
N ASP A 102 12.96 15.83 22.18
CA ASP A 102 13.44 14.58 22.76
C ASP A 102 13.50 13.41 21.76
N ASN A 103 13.09 13.61 20.49
CA ASN A 103 13.23 12.59 19.46
C ASN A 103 14.61 12.64 18.79
N LYS A 104 15.16 11.45 18.52
CA LYS A 104 16.45 11.28 17.86
C LYS A 104 16.34 10.27 16.72
N TRP A 105 17.17 10.44 15.74
CA TRP A 105 17.47 9.42 14.76
C TRP A 105 18.15 8.21 15.41
N SER A 106 18.05 7.04 14.81
CA SER A 106 18.65 5.79 15.32
C SER A 106 20.19 5.84 15.42
N ASN A 107 20.83 6.83 14.83
CA ASN A 107 22.26 7.13 14.95
C ASN A 107 22.59 8.12 16.09
N GLY A 108 21.58 8.56 16.85
CA GLY A 108 21.71 9.49 17.98
C GLY A 108 21.60 10.99 17.63
N ASP A 109 21.60 11.37 16.36
CA ASP A 109 21.37 12.76 15.93
C ASP A 109 19.97 13.23 16.34
N PRO A 110 19.76 14.51 16.74
CA PRO A 110 18.43 15.03 17.02
C PRO A 110 17.60 15.11 15.73
N VAL A 111 16.29 14.83 15.81
CA VAL A 111 15.33 15.12 14.73
C VAL A 111 14.92 16.60 14.85
N THR A 112 15.04 17.34 13.76
CA THR A 112 14.84 18.80 13.75
C THR A 112 13.85 19.23 12.65
N ALA A 113 13.41 20.48 12.68
CA ALA A 113 12.60 21.08 11.61
C ALA A 113 13.32 21.06 10.26
N GLN A 114 14.66 21.13 10.25
CA GLN A 114 15.45 21.08 9.01
C GLN A 114 15.33 19.72 8.30
N ASP A 115 15.14 18.60 9.02
CA ASP A 115 14.95 17.28 8.43
C ASP A 115 13.62 17.22 7.64
N PHE A 116 12.57 17.92 8.07
CA PHE A 116 11.33 18.08 7.31
C PHE A 116 11.52 18.98 6.09
N VAL A 117 12.21 20.11 6.25
CA VAL A 117 12.50 21.03 5.13
C VAL A 117 13.30 20.30 4.05
N TYR A 118 14.33 19.56 4.44
CA TYR A 118 15.13 18.76 3.52
C TYR A 118 14.28 17.70 2.81
N SER A 119 13.51 16.90 3.56
CA SER A 119 12.66 15.83 3.04
C SER A 119 11.69 16.34 1.98
N TRP A 120 10.96 17.42 2.28
CA TRP A 120 9.93 17.93 1.37
C TRP A 120 10.52 18.55 0.11
N ARG A 121 11.62 19.32 0.26
CA ARG A 121 12.37 19.87 -0.88
C ARG A 121 12.92 18.78 -1.78
N ARG A 122 13.47 17.70 -1.19
CA ARG A 122 13.94 16.53 -1.92
C ARG A 122 12.79 15.84 -2.67
N THR A 123 11.63 15.67 -2.04
CA THR A 123 10.49 14.97 -2.64
C THR A 123 9.91 15.73 -3.85
N VAL A 124 9.83 17.07 -3.78
CA VAL A 124 9.32 17.89 -4.90
C VAL A 124 10.35 18.18 -5.97
N ASP A 125 11.65 17.94 -5.73
CA ASP A 125 12.70 18.13 -6.73
C ASP A 125 12.53 17.12 -7.89
N PRO A 126 12.37 17.59 -9.15
CA PRO A 126 12.25 16.73 -10.32
C PRO A 126 13.39 15.70 -10.44
N LYS A 127 14.60 16.03 -9.96
CA LYS A 127 15.75 15.11 -9.95
C LYS A 127 15.55 13.87 -9.10
N THR A 128 14.68 13.95 -8.09
CA THR A 128 14.31 12.79 -7.24
C THR A 128 13.38 11.84 -7.97
N ALA A 129 12.62 12.35 -8.95
CA ALA A 129 11.60 11.60 -9.68
C ALA A 129 10.57 10.91 -8.75
N SER A 130 10.12 11.63 -7.71
CA SER A 130 9.11 11.13 -6.79
C SER A 130 7.76 11.04 -7.46
N GLN A 131 7.16 9.86 -7.46
CA GLN A 131 5.79 9.68 -7.97
C GLN A 131 4.73 10.28 -7.04
N TYR A 132 5.07 10.60 -5.79
CA TYR A 132 4.21 11.27 -4.82
C TYR A 132 4.44 12.79 -4.72
N ALA A 133 5.27 13.36 -5.59
CA ALA A 133 5.50 14.82 -5.61
C ALA A 133 4.18 15.60 -5.76
N TYR A 134 3.19 15.07 -6.49
CA TYR A 134 1.89 15.71 -6.71
C TYR A 134 1.12 15.98 -5.41
N LEU A 135 1.30 15.18 -4.35
CA LEU A 135 0.64 15.40 -3.05
C LEU A 135 1.05 16.73 -2.37
N PHE A 136 2.17 17.31 -2.81
CA PHE A 136 2.65 18.60 -2.32
C PHE A 136 2.01 19.79 -3.02
N GLU A 137 1.17 19.56 -4.04
CA GLU A 137 0.42 20.60 -4.74
C GLU A 137 -0.42 21.44 -3.77
N GLY A 138 -0.37 22.76 -3.93
CA GLY A 138 -1.00 23.70 -3.01
C GLY A 138 -0.10 24.15 -1.86
N ILE A 139 1.06 23.51 -1.61
CA ILE A 139 2.15 24.11 -0.85
C ILE A 139 2.82 25.14 -1.77
N LYS A 140 3.07 26.34 -1.27
CA LYS A 140 3.61 27.46 -2.05
C LYS A 140 4.81 27.02 -2.90
N ASN A 141 4.75 27.32 -4.19
CA ASN A 141 5.74 26.99 -5.21
C ASN A 141 5.91 25.50 -5.55
N ALA A 142 5.21 24.55 -4.92
CA ALA A 142 5.43 23.12 -5.18
C ALA A 142 5.26 22.75 -6.66
N THR A 143 4.18 23.19 -7.30
CA THR A 143 3.92 22.91 -8.73
C THR A 143 4.95 23.54 -9.65
N ASP A 144 5.41 24.77 -9.36
CA ASP A 144 6.45 25.43 -10.15
C ASP A 144 7.80 24.72 -10.05
N ILE A 145 8.11 24.15 -8.87
CA ILE A 145 9.33 23.37 -8.65
C ILE A 145 9.25 22.05 -9.44
N GLN A 146 8.14 21.33 -9.32
CA GLN A 146 7.92 20.06 -10.03
C GLN A 146 8.01 20.23 -11.55
N ASN A 147 7.59 21.39 -12.07
CA ASN A 147 7.67 21.75 -13.48
C ASN A 147 9.04 22.36 -13.88
N GLY A 148 10.02 22.39 -12.98
CA GLY A 148 11.35 22.94 -13.23
C GLY A 148 11.43 24.46 -13.34
N LYS A 149 10.34 25.19 -13.03
CA LYS A 149 10.28 26.66 -13.12
C LYS A 149 10.91 27.37 -11.92
N LYS A 150 10.98 26.69 -10.77
CA LYS A 150 11.58 27.23 -9.53
C LYS A 150 12.49 26.19 -8.89
N LYS A 151 13.42 26.68 -8.05
CA LYS A 151 14.33 25.83 -7.28
C LYS A 151 13.64 25.23 -6.06
N PRO A 152 14.01 23.99 -5.61
CA PRO A 152 13.44 23.37 -4.41
C PRO A 152 13.52 24.20 -3.14
N GLU A 153 14.54 25.06 -3.01
CA GLU A 153 14.74 25.95 -1.86
C GLU A 153 13.62 26.96 -1.67
N THR A 154 12.85 27.25 -2.75
CA THR A 154 11.72 28.21 -2.74
C THR A 154 10.40 27.59 -2.27
N LEU A 155 10.37 26.28 -1.99
CA LEU A 155 9.18 25.60 -1.45
C LEU A 155 8.70 26.31 -0.18
N GLY A 156 7.37 26.46 -0.05
CA GLY A 156 6.72 27.10 1.08
C GLY A 156 6.88 26.36 2.41
N ILE A 157 8.11 25.97 2.75
CA ILE A 157 8.45 25.32 4.02
C ILE A 157 9.76 25.91 4.57
N LYS A 158 9.81 26.24 5.86
CA LYS A 158 11.02 26.73 6.51
C LYS A 158 11.13 26.27 7.97
N ALA A 159 12.34 26.03 8.41
CA ALA A 159 12.69 25.88 9.81
C ALA A 159 12.91 27.28 10.45
N VAL A 160 12.34 27.49 11.63
CA VAL A 160 12.58 28.67 12.45
C VAL A 160 13.24 28.18 13.76
N GLY A 161 14.56 28.23 13.79
CA GLY A 161 15.34 27.51 14.79
C GLY A 161 15.23 25.99 14.62
N LYS A 162 15.65 25.23 15.64
CA LYS A 162 15.73 23.75 15.54
C LYS A 162 14.36 23.04 15.55
N TYR A 163 13.34 23.62 16.22
CA TYR A 163 12.12 22.89 16.60
C TYR A 163 10.83 23.61 16.23
N LYS A 164 10.85 24.53 15.29
CA LYS A 164 9.67 25.18 14.75
C LYS A 164 9.68 25.06 13.24
N LEU A 165 8.61 24.48 12.69
CA LEU A 165 8.41 24.31 11.27
C LEU A 165 7.26 25.23 10.82
N VAL A 166 7.46 25.98 9.77
CA VAL A 166 6.42 26.85 9.18
C VAL A 166 6.18 26.41 7.74
N VAL A 167 4.92 26.12 7.43
CA VAL A 167 4.46 25.75 6.09
C VAL A 167 3.50 26.80 5.56
N THR A 168 3.72 27.25 4.34
CA THR A 168 2.87 28.22 3.64
C THR A 168 2.21 27.56 2.44
N LEU A 169 0.89 27.68 2.35
CA LEU A 169 0.07 27.16 1.26
C LEU A 169 -0.32 28.29 0.30
N ASP A 170 -0.47 27.98 -0.97
CA ASP A 170 -1.06 28.88 -1.98
C ASP A 170 -2.59 28.97 -1.81
N ARG A 171 -3.22 27.89 -1.36
CA ARG A 171 -4.65 27.75 -1.10
C ARG A 171 -4.90 26.90 0.13
N ARG A 172 -6.10 26.98 0.70
CA ARG A 172 -6.54 26.04 1.76
C ARG A 172 -6.61 24.63 1.17
N ILE A 173 -6.08 23.65 1.90
CA ILE A 173 -6.14 22.23 1.58
C ILE A 173 -6.97 21.55 2.69
N PRO A 174 -8.22 21.10 2.41
CA PRO A 174 -9.12 20.58 3.45
C PRO A 174 -8.57 19.32 4.18
N TYR A 175 -7.74 18.54 3.50
CA TYR A 175 -7.14 17.29 4.00
C TYR A 175 -5.66 17.45 4.40
N PHE A 176 -5.17 18.69 4.61
CA PHE A 176 -3.75 18.94 4.88
C PHE A 176 -3.22 18.18 6.10
N ASN A 177 -3.99 18.11 7.20
CA ASN A 177 -3.57 17.37 8.39
C ASN A 177 -3.47 15.86 8.16
N ASN A 178 -4.27 15.29 7.26
CA ASN A 178 -4.15 13.89 6.86
C ASN A 178 -2.81 13.63 6.17
N LEU A 179 -2.37 14.56 5.31
CA LEU A 179 -1.07 14.46 4.64
C LEU A 179 0.09 14.49 5.65
N MET A 180 -0.04 15.20 6.77
CA MET A 180 1.01 15.26 7.80
C MET A 180 1.25 13.93 8.53
N ALA A 181 0.30 12.99 8.43
CA ALA A 181 0.43 11.62 8.92
C ALA A 181 0.85 10.63 7.83
N PHE A 182 0.98 11.07 6.58
CA PHE A 182 1.35 10.22 5.44
C PHE A 182 2.87 10.19 5.22
N GLY A 183 3.41 9.00 4.91
CA GLY A 183 4.86 8.74 4.91
C GLY A 183 5.69 9.68 4.02
N SER A 184 5.17 10.13 2.87
CA SER A 184 5.91 11.04 1.97
C SER A 184 6.21 12.41 2.62
N PHE A 185 5.48 12.78 3.68
CA PHE A 185 5.69 14.02 4.45
C PHE A 185 6.54 13.83 5.70
N PHE A 186 7.05 12.62 5.95
CA PHE A 186 7.91 12.35 7.10
C PHE A 186 9.30 12.98 6.90
N PRO A 187 10.05 13.22 7.98
CA PRO A 187 11.39 13.80 7.88
C PRO A 187 12.38 12.80 7.29
N GLN A 188 13.43 13.29 6.65
CA GLN A 188 14.58 12.50 6.18
C GLN A 188 15.87 13.10 6.73
N ASN A 189 16.77 12.23 7.19
CA ASN A 189 18.08 12.65 7.67
C ASN A 189 18.98 13.01 6.47
N GLU A 190 19.25 14.30 6.28
CA GLU A 190 20.03 14.80 5.16
C GLU A 190 21.42 14.17 5.08
N LYS A 191 22.11 14.01 6.25
CA LYS A 191 23.43 13.39 6.29
C LYS A 191 23.40 11.95 5.78
N ALA A 192 22.38 11.17 6.18
CA ALA A 192 22.22 9.79 5.72
C ALA A 192 21.91 9.71 4.22
N VAL A 193 21.00 10.55 3.71
CA VAL A 193 20.68 10.59 2.29
C VAL A 193 21.92 10.94 1.46
N LYS A 194 22.66 11.97 1.86
CA LYS A 194 23.92 12.37 1.18
C LYS A 194 24.99 11.29 1.25
N LYS A 195 25.17 10.67 2.44
CA LYS A 195 26.17 9.62 2.67
C LYS A 195 25.92 8.40 1.79
N TYR A 196 24.69 7.96 1.68
CA TYR A 196 24.34 6.73 0.98
C TYR A 196 24.00 6.94 -0.51
N GLY A 197 23.66 8.15 -0.92
CA GLY A 197 23.34 8.50 -2.30
C GLY A 197 22.30 7.58 -2.92
N SER A 198 22.62 6.96 -4.05
CA SER A 198 21.73 6.02 -4.74
C SER A 198 21.40 4.74 -3.95
N LYS A 199 22.18 4.42 -2.91
CA LYS A 199 21.92 3.27 -2.02
C LYS A 199 20.90 3.59 -0.92
N TYR A 200 20.57 4.87 -0.68
CA TYR A 200 19.60 5.24 0.35
C TYR A 200 18.25 4.56 0.08
N GLY A 201 17.70 3.90 1.11
CA GLY A 201 16.43 3.17 1.02
C GLY A 201 16.48 1.82 0.30
N THR A 202 17.66 1.33 -0.14
CA THR A 202 17.77 0.04 -0.84
C THR A 202 18.11 -1.16 0.06
N ALA A 203 18.49 -0.91 1.30
CA ALA A 203 18.70 -1.93 2.32
C ALA A 203 18.65 -1.27 3.71
N SER A 204 18.35 -2.05 4.75
CA SER A 204 18.24 -1.55 6.13
C SER A 204 19.49 -0.83 6.63
N LYS A 205 20.70 -1.26 6.21
CA LYS A 205 21.97 -0.64 6.57
C LYS A 205 22.23 0.74 5.92
N TYR A 206 21.41 1.10 4.93
CA TYR A 206 21.52 2.38 4.22
C TYR A 206 20.41 3.36 4.63
N MET A 207 19.88 3.18 5.86
CA MET A 207 18.83 4.01 6.45
C MET A 207 19.22 4.43 7.88
N VAL A 208 18.59 5.51 8.34
CA VAL A 208 18.45 5.84 9.76
C VAL A 208 16.97 6.10 10.04
N TYR A 209 16.52 5.85 11.23
CA TYR A 209 15.11 5.73 11.60
C TYR A 209 14.78 6.65 12.76
N ASN A 210 13.59 7.25 12.77
CA ASN A 210 13.12 8.09 13.87
C ASN A 210 11.82 7.60 14.51
N GLY A 211 11.30 6.46 14.06
CA GLY A 211 10.06 5.85 14.55
C GLY A 211 10.28 4.83 15.67
N PRO A 212 9.20 4.09 16.05
CA PRO A 212 9.19 3.12 17.15
C PRO A 212 10.22 1.99 16.98
N TYR A 213 10.51 1.60 15.75
CA TYR A 213 11.38 0.48 15.42
C TYR A 213 12.50 0.87 14.46
N ILE A 214 13.54 0.03 14.44
CA ILE A 214 14.68 0.07 13.50
C ILE A 214 14.61 -1.21 12.66
N MET A 215 14.60 -1.10 11.35
CA MET A 215 14.68 -2.26 10.47
C MET A 215 16.10 -2.83 10.45
N SER A 216 16.21 -4.15 10.48
CA SER A 216 17.47 -4.88 10.37
C SER A 216 17.31 -6.15 9.53
N GLY A 217 18.41 -6.59 8.90
CA GLY A 217 18.43 -7.83 8.12
C GLY A 217 17.80 -7.74 6.73
N TRP A 218 17.20 -6.60 6.34
CA TRP A 218 16.72 -6.40 4.97
C TRP A 218 17.85 -5.95 4.06
N SER A 219 18.08 -6.70 2.99
CA SER A 219 19.16 -6.48 2.00
C SER A 219 18.67 -5.89 0.67
N GLY A 220 17.35 -5.63 0.53
CA GLY A 220 16.73 -5.13 -0.69
C GLY A 220 16.08 -6.20 -1.58
N SER A 221 16.39 -7.49 -1.36
CA SER A 221 15.85 -8.61 -2.16
C SER A 221 15.47 -9.84 -1.34
N ASN A 222 15.88 -9.94 -0.09
CA ASN A 222 15.50 -11.06 0.77
C ASN A 222 14.04 -10.96 1.23
N LEU A 223 13.47 -12.12 1.57
CA LEU A 223 12.06 -12.29 1.91
C LEU A 223 11.80 -12.32 3.43
N SER A 224 12.74 -11.87 4.22
CA SER A 224 12.60 -11.77 5.67
C SER A 224 13.43 -10.63 6.24
N TRP A 225 12.94 -10.00 7.31
CA TRP A 225 13.61 -8.92 8.03
C TRP A 225 13.05 -8.81 9.44
N LYS A 226 13.67 -7.99 10.26
CA LYS A 226 13.26 -7.74 11.64
C LYS A 226 13.12 -6.23 11.90
N LEU A 227 12.04 -5.84 12.55
CA LEU A 227 11.88 -4.53 13.18
C LEU A 227 12.27 -4.67 14.65
N LYS A 228 13.33 -4.00 15.09
CA LYS A 228 13.81 -3.99 16.47
C LYS A 228 13.40 -2.71 17.16
N LYS A 229 12.99 -2.77 18.43
CA LYS A 229 12.66 -1.59 19.23
C LYS A 229 13.76 -0.53 19.13
N ASN A 230 13.36 0.73 18.85
CA ASN A 230 14.29 1.85 18.75
C ASN A 230 14.58 2.47 20.13
N PRO A 231 15.81 2.34 20.66
CA PRO A 231 16.16 2.90 21.99
C PRO A 231 16.16 4.42 22.01
N TYR A 232 16.23 5.08 20.86
CA TYR A 232 16.25 6.54 20.71
C TYR A 232 14.87 7.16 20.48
N TYR A 233 13.83 6.33 20.28
CA TYR A 233 12.48 6.82 20.05
C TYR A 233 11.94 7.54 21.29
N TRP A 234 11.31 8.70 21.09
CA TRP A 234 10.83 9.54 22.19
C TRP A 234 9.79 8.83 23.07
N ASP A 235 8.90 8.01 22.46
CA ASP A 235 7.83 7.31 23.17
C ASP A 235 8.16 5.82 23.39
N LYS A 236 9.44 5.48 23.47
CA LYS A 236 9.92 4.09 23.64
C LYS A 236 9.32 3.36 24.85
N LYS A 237 8.85 4.09 25.87
CA LYS A 237 8.17 3.49 27.04
C LYS A 237 6.84 2.80 26.67
N ASN A 238 6.16 3.28 25.64
CA ASN A 238 4.91 2.74 25.14
C ASN A 238 5.11 1.65 24.06
N VAL A 239 6.30 1.50 23.51
CA VAL A 239 6.69 0.38 22.64
C VAL A 239 7.01 -0.83 23.50
N LYS A 240 6.12 -1.82 23.54
CA LYS A 240 6.21 -2.97 24.45
C LYS A 240 6.92 -4.17 23.85
N LEU A 241 6.85 -4.33 22.52
CA LEU A 241 7.54 -5.40 21.82
C LEU A 241 9.02 -5.05 21.63
N ASP A 242 9.89 -6.03 21.82
CA ASP A 242 11.32 -5.91 21.53
C ASP A 242 11.60 -6.03 20.03
N ALA A 243 10.78 -6.84 19.32
CA ALA A 243 10.88 -6.97 17.87
C ALA A 243 9.61 -7.50 17.19
N VAL A 244 9.52 -7.27 15.87
CA VAL A 244 8.60 -7.94 14.94
C VAL A 244 9.44 -8.57 13.84
N ASN A 245 9.35 -9.89 13.71
CA ASN A 245 10.04 -10.68 12.69
C ASN A 245 9.10 -10.85 11.50
N TYR A 246 9.48 -10.36 10.35
CA TYR A 246 8.70 -10.48 9.13
C TYR A 246 9.20 -11.60 8.22
N SER A 247 8.27 -12.29 7.57
CA SER A 247 8.55 -13.20 6.46
C SER A 247 7.50 -13.02 5.35
N VAL A 248 7.95 -13.07 4.09
CA VAL A 248 7.04 -12.99 2.94
C VAL A 248 6.39 -14.34 2.70
N GLN A 249 5.05 -14.34 2.68
CA GLN A 249 4.22 -15.51 2.44
C GLN A 249 3.27 -15.22 1.25
N LYS A 250 3.49 -15.90 0.13
CA LYS A 250 2.69 -15.69 -1.10
C LYS A 250 1.51 -16.66 -1.22
N THR A 251 1.51 -17.71 -0.40
CA THR A 251 0.52 -18.78 -0.42
C THR A 251 -0.18 -18.88 0.93
N PRO A 252 -1.49 -18.59 1.01
CA PRO A 252 -2.24 -18.60 2.27
C PRO A 252 -2.21 -19.92 3.03
N SER A 253 -2.19 -21.08 2.32
CA SER A 253 -2.09 -22.39 2.96
C SER A 253 -0.76 -22.58 3.69
N THR A 254 0.37 -22.14 3.11
CA THR A 254 1.68 -22.17 3.76
C THR A 254 1.69 -21.26 4.99
N ALA A 255 1.18 -20.03 4.86
CA ALA A 255 1.07 -19.09 5.97
C ALA A 255 0.23 -19.66 7.12
N TYR A 256 -0.91 -20.29 6.81
CA TYR A 256 -1.76 -20.92 7.82
C TYR A 256 -1.08 -22.08 8.54
N ASN A 257 -0.33 -22.93 7.83
CA ASN A 257 0.46 -24.01 8.45
C ASN A 257 1.54 -23.47 9.40
N LEU A 258 2.17 -22.34 9.04
CA LEU A 258 3.11 -21.64 9.92
C LEU A 258 2.42 -21.07 11.16
N TYR A 259 1.21 -20.52 11.01
CA TYR A 259 0.39 -20.08 12.14
C TYR A 259 0.02 -21.25 13.07
N GLN A 260 -0.46 -22.38 12.52
CA GLN A 260 -0.81 -23.58 13.30
C GLN A 260 0.39 -24.15 14.06
N SER A 261 1.59 -24.10 13.48
CA SER A 261 2.84 -24.55 14.11
C SER A 261 3.52 -23.51 15.01
N ASN A 262 2.82 -22.41 15.36
CA ASN A 262 3.31 -21.30 16.19
C ASN A 262 4.55 -20.56 15.61
N LYS A 263 4.77 -20.66 14.29
CA LYS A 263 5.83 -19.93 13.58
C LYS A 263 5.38 -18.56 13.08
N LEU A 264 4.07 -18.31 13.02
CA LEU A 264 3.45 -17.01 12.81
C LEU A 264 2.45 -16.72 13.93
N ASP A 265 2.30 -15.46 14.30
CA ASP A 265 1.37 -14.97 15.31
C ASP A 265 0.09 -14.38 14.71
N ALA A 266 0.11 -14.11 13.43
CA ALA A 266 -1.03 -13.69 12.66
C ALA A 266 -0.92 -14.23 11.23
N VAL A 267 -2.08 -14.40 10.58
CA VAL A 267 -2.14 -14.92 9.22
C VAL A 267 -3.31 -14.30 8.45
N ALA A 268 -3.06 -13.87 7.23
CA ALA A 268 -4.09 -13.53 6.27
C ALA A 268 -4.70 -14.81 5.69
N LEU A 269 -6.00 -14.81 5.51
CA LEU A 269 -6.76 -15.97 5.07
C LEU A 269 -7.25 -15.79 3.63
N ASP A 270 -7.20 -16.89 2.86
CA ASP A 270 -7.93 -16.95 1.61
C ASP A 270 -9.46 -17.14 1.84
N ALA A 271 -10.20 -17.21 0.74
CA ALA A 271 -11.64 -17.39 0.73
C ALA A 271 -12.15 -18.57 1.53
N GLU A 272 -11.61 -19.74 1.24
CA GLU A 272 -12.05 -20.98 1.85
C GLU A 272 -11.66 -21.04 3.32
N GLN A 273 -10.47 -20.56 3.64
CA GLN A 273 -10.01 -20.42 5.02
C GLN A 273 -10.88 -19.44 5.79
N SER A 274 -11.17 -18.28 5.22
CA SER A 274 -12.02 -17.26 5.84
C SER A 274 -13.43 -17.79 6.14
N LYS A 275 -14.03 -18.51 5.19
CA LYS A 275 -15.34 -19.13 5.37
C LYS A 275 -15.32 -20.20 6.46
N ARG A 276 -14.31 -21.07 6.47
CA ARG A 276 -14.17 -22.18 7.42
C ARG A 276 -13.81 -21.71 8.83
N LEU A 277 -13.00 -20.66 8.95
CA LEU A 277 -12.37 -20.24 10.20
C LEU A 277 -13.02 -18.99 10.84
N LYS A 278 -14.16 -18.54 10.32
CA LYS A 278 -14.85 -17.32 10.80
C LYS A 278 -15.24 -17.34 12.30
N SER A 279 -15.37 -18.52 12.90
CA SER A 279 -15.67 -18.71 14.34
C SER A 279 -14.43 -18.89 15.21
N VAL A 280 -13.24 -18.94 14.62
CA VAL A 280 -11.99 -19.08 15.37
C VAL A 280 -11.69 -17.79 16.12
N LYS A 281 -11.32 -17.90 17.39
CA LYS A 281 -10.96 -16.75 18.22
C LYS A 281 -9.78 -15.99 17.58
N GLY A 282 -9.91 -14.68 17.44
CA GLY A 282 -8.93 -13.83 16.76
C GLY A 282 -9.21 -13.60 15.26
N TYR A 283 -10.25 -14.24 14.70
CA TYR A 283 -10.70 -13.93 13.35
C TYR A 283 -11.32 -12.53 13.29
N ALA A 284 -10.94 -11.77 12.28
CA ALA A 284 -11.54 -10.47 11.99
C ALA A 284 -11.43 -10.12 10.50
N LEU A 285 -12.35 -9.28 10.03
CA LEU A 285 -12.35 -8.69 8.71
C LEU A 285 -11.88 -7.25 8.79
N TYR A 286 -10.94 -6.91 7.92
CA TYR A 286 -10.34 -5.57 7.82
C TYR A 286 -10.58 -4.99 6.43
N PRO A 287 -11.57 -4.07 6.27
CA PRO A 287 -11.76 -3.34 5.02
C PRO A 287 -10.50 -2.53 4.69
N ARG A 288 -9.93 -2.77 3.51
CA ARG A 288 -8.65 -2.16 3.13
C ARG A 288 -8.79 -0.74 2.57
N GLY A 289 -10.01 -0.31 2.17
CA GLY A 289 -10.18 0.96 1.46
C GLY A 289 -9.41 0.98 0.13
N THR A 290 -9.30 -0.19 -0.50
CA THR A 290 -8.50 -0.44 -1.69
C THR A 290 -9.41 -0.92 -2.82
N THR A 291 -9.25 -0.33 -4.00
CA THR A 291 -9.89 -0.80 -5.23
C THR A 291 -8.84 -1.46 -6.13
N PHE A 292 -9.13 -2.70 -6.53
CA PHE A 292 -8.41 -3.39 -7.60
C PHE A 292 -9.04 -3.03 -8.94
N TYR A 293 -8.20 -2.77 -9.95
CA TYR A 293 -8.64 -2.31 -11.26
C TYR A 293 -7.66 -2.70 -12.37
N ILE A 294 -8.12 -2.72 -13.60
CA ILE A 294 -7.26 -2.86 -14.77
C ILE A 294 -6.83 -1.49 -15.26
N GLN A 295 -5.53 -1.30 -15.44
CA GLN A 295 -4.98 -0.22 -16.25
C GLN A 295 -4.74 -0.73 -17.68
N PHE A 296 -5.18 0.07 -18.64
CA PHE A 296 -4.95 -0.16 -20.07
C PHE A 296 -3.78 0.73 -20.53
N ASN A 297 -2.77 0.15 -21.16
CA ASN A 297 -1.64 0.93 -21.68
C ASN A 297 -2.03 1.68 -22.94
N GLN A 298 -2.51 2.88 -22.79
CA GLN A 298 -2.96 3.73 -23.90
C GLN A 298 -1.80 4.50 -24.56
N ALA A 299 -0.61 4.51 -23.95
CA ALA A 299 0.57 5.14 -24.53
C ALA A 299 1.26 4.25 -25.57
N LYS A 300 1.34 2.94 -25.32
CA LYS A 300 2.14 2.00 -26.12
C LYS A 300 1.30 1.05 -26.96
N ASN A 301 0.03 0.80 -26.59
CA ASN A 301 -0.84 -0.12 -27.28
C ASN A 301 -1.98 0.62 -28.03
N LYS A 302 -1.84 0.74 -29.36
CA LYS A 302 -2.81 1.44 -30.21
C LYS A 302 -4.24 0.89 -30.15
N TYR A 303 -4.39 -0.41 -29.88
CA TYR A 303 -5.70 -1.04 -29.77
C TYR A 303 -6.42 -0.62 -28.49
N LEU A 304 -5.66 -0.39 -27.40
CA LEU A 304 -6.20 0.06 -26.13
C LEU A 304 -6.44 1.58 -26.06
N GLN A 305 -6.01 2.35 -27.06
CA GLN A 305 -6.43 3.75 -27.25
C GLN A 305 -7.91 3.82 -27.66
N ASN A 306 -8.42 2.78 -28.33
CA ASN A 306 -9.81 2.74 -28.77
C ASN A 306 -10.74 2.45 -27.56
N ALA A 307 -11.64 3.41 -27.26
CA ALA A 307 -12.56 3.31 -26.13
C ALA A 307 -13.55 2.13 -26.27
N ASN A 308 -13.96 1.78 -27.50
CA ASN A 308 -14.87 0.64 -27.73
C ASN A 308 -14.20 -0.69 -27.37
N ILE A 309 -12.90 -0.84 -27.63
CA ILE A 309 -12.13 -2.02 -27.19
C ILE A 309 -12.05 -2.06 -25.65
N ARG A 310 -11.76 -0.96 -24.98
CA ARG A 310 -11.73 -0.92 -23.51
C ARG A 310 -13.09 -1.22 -22.89
N LYS A 311 -14.19 -0.67 -23.45
CA LYS A 311 -15.57 -0.97 -23.05
C LYS A 311 -15.89 -2.44 -23.19
N ALA A 312 -15.57 -3.04 -24.35
CA ALA A 312 -15.76 -4.46 -24.59
C ALA A 312 -15.04 -5.33 -23.56
N LEU A 313 -13.76 -5.07 -23.32
CA LEU A 313 -12.95 -5.80 -22.33
C LEU A 313 -13.50 -5.66 -20.91
N SER A 314 -13.91 -4.44 -20.50
CA SER A 314 -14.47 -4.20 -19.16
C SER A 314 -15.80 -4.91 -18.95
N MET A 315 -16.70 -4.87 -19.94
CA MET A 315 -18.02 -5.52 -19.88
C MET A 315 -17.95 -7.04 -20.04
N ALA A 316 -16.84 -7.59 -20.52
CA ALA A 316 -16.62 -9.04 -20.63
C ALA A 316 -16.24 -9.68 -19.28
N ILE A 317 -15.89 -8.90 -18.25
CA ILE A 317 -15.50 -9.41 -16.95
C ILE A 317 -16.70 -9.51 -16.02
N ASN A 318 -17.02 -10.73 -15.59
CA ASN A 318 -18.03 -10.97 -14.56
C ASN A 318 -17.42 -10.77 -13.18
N ARG A 319 -17.66 -9.60 -12.59
CA ARG A 319 -17.09 -9.19 -11.30
C ARG A 319 -17.64 -9.98 -10.12
N GLU A 320 -18.89 -10.41 -10.18
CA GLU A 320 -19.49 -11.29 -9.16
C GLU A 320 -18.79 -12.66 -9.15
N SER A 321 -18.55 -13.23 -10.34
CA SER A 321 -17.80 -14.48 -10.48
C SER A 321 -16.36 -14.30 -9.97
N LEU A 322 -15.70 -13.20 -10.34
CA LEU A 322 -14.33 -12.89 -9.90
C LEU A 322 -14.24 -12.76 -8.37
N THR A 323 -15.17 -12.05 -7.73
CA THR A 323 -15.18 -11.91 -6.27
C THR A 323 -15.46 -13.22 -5.55
N LYS A 324 -16.30 -14.10 -6.13
CA LYS A 324 -16.53 -15.48 -5.61
C LYS A 324 -15.24 -16.32 -5.65
N VAL A 325 -14.49 -16.25 -6.74
CA VAL A 325 -13.20 -16.98 -6.89
C VAL A 325 -12.17 -16.48 -5.90
N LEU A 326 -12.11 -15.15 -5.69
CA LEU A 326 -11.17 -14.52 -4.77
C LEU A 326 -11.59 -14.64 -3.31
N GLY A 327 -12.85 -14.89 -3.06
CA GLY A 327 -13.45 -15.16 -1.77
C GLY A 327 -14.01 -14.02 -0.98
N GLY A 328 -14.85 -14.44 -0.16
CA GLY A 328 -15.78 -14.09 0.88
C GLY A 328 -15.86 -12.69 1.42
N SER A 329 -14.88 -11.85 1.29
CA SER A 329 -14.90 -10.50 1.90
C SER A 329 -14.73 -9.39 0.87
N ASN A 330 -14.32 -9.73 -0.35
CA ASN A 330 -14.19 -8.77 -1.44
C ASN A 330 -15.59 -8.41 -1.98
N THR A 331 -15.80 -7.13 -2.28
CA THR A 331 -17.05 -6.62 -2.86
C THR A 331 -16.80 -6.13 -4.27
N VAL A 332 -17.77 -6.32 -5.16
CA VAL A 332 -17.70 -5.77 -6.52
C VAL A 332 -17.51 -4.27 -6.46
N ALA A 333 -16.61 -3.73 -7.28
CA ALA A 333 -16.40 -2.30 -7.43
C ALA A 333 -16.92 -1.82 -8.80
N HIS A 334 -17.86 -0.87 -8.75
CA HIS A 334 -18.36 -0.17 -9.92
C HIS A 334 -17.76 1.24 -10.05
N THR A 335 -17.05 1.70 -9.02
CA THR A 335 -16.38 2.99 -8.93
C THR A 335 -14.89 2.79 -8.64
N PHE A 336 -14.07 3.76 -8.97
CA PHE A 336 -12.64 3.74 -8.60
C PHE A 336 -12.48 4.07 -7.11
N THR A 337 -13.22 5.08 -6.64
CA THR A 337 -13.30 5.37 -5.20
C THR A 337 -14.05 4.23 -4.49
N PRO A 338 -13.46 3.56 -3.49
CA PRO A 338 -14.14 2.48 -2.78
C PRO A 338 -15.34 3.01 -1.95
N ALA A 339 -16.38 2.21 -1.88
CA ALA A 339 -17.52 2.50 -1.00
C ALA A 339 -17.08 2.64 0.47
N LYS A 340 -17.77 3.48 1.23
CA LYS A 340 -17.50 3.78 2.64
C LYS A 340 -16.15 4.46 2.92
N LEU A 341 -15.51 5.00 1.89
CA LEU A 341 -14.29 5.80 2.07
C LEU A 341 -14.60 7.12 2.78
N THR A 342 -15.63 7.82 2.32
CA THR A 342 -16.08 9.09 2.89
C THR A 342 -17.57 9.28 2.67
N THR A 343 -18.17 10.15 3.48
CA THR A 343 -19.59 10.50 3.38
C THR A 343 -19.77 11.97 2.99
N VAL A 344 -20.77 12.22 2.18
CA VAL A 344 -21.19 13.57 1.76
C VAL A 344 -22.64 13.74 2.17
N ASN A 345 -22.92 14.70 3.05
CA ASN A 345 -24.26 14.94 3.61
C ASN A 345 -24.91 13.65 4.19
N GLY A 346 -24.11 12.84 4.90
CA GLY A 346 -24.57 11.59 5.53
C GLY A 346 -24.73 10.41 4.58
N LYS A 347 -24.48 10.55 3.28
CA LYS A 347 -24.54 9.47 2.28
C LYS A 347 -23.13 9.11 1.82
N ASP A 348 -22.96 7.84 1.43
CA ASP A 348 -21.69 7.40 0.82
C ASP A 348 -21.40 8.22 -0.45
N TYR A 349 -20.14 8.66 -0.61
CA TYR A 349 -19.72 9.42 -1.79
C TYR A 349 -20.06 8.70 -3.10
N THR A 350 -19.89 7.38 -3.17
CA THR A 350 -20.17 6.62 -4.39
C THR A 350 -21.62 6.71 -4.85
N SER A 351 -22.55 7.07 -3.94
CA SER A 351 -23.96 7.31 -4.29
C SER A 351 -24.18 8.56 -5.16
N LEU A 352 -23.18 9.43 -5.29
CA LEU A 352 -23.22 10.59 -6.19
C LEU A 352 -22.90 10.20 -7.64
N ILE A 353 -22.37 9.00 -7.89
CA ILE A 353 -22.06 8.48 -9.22
C ILE A 353 -23.35 7.87 -9.81
N SER A 354 -23.70 8.26 -11.03
CA SER A 354 -24.90 7.74 -11.65
C SER A 354 -24.72 6.31 -12.16
N LYS A 355 -25.80 5.52 -12.16
CA LYS A 355 -25.77 4.15 -12.71
C LYS A 355 -25.44 4.11 -14.21
N SER A 356 -25.77 5.18 -14.93
CA SER A 356 -25.38 5.31 -16.35
C SER A 356 -23.86 5.53 -16.52
N ASP A 357 -23.21 6.13 -15.53
CA ASP A 357 -21.76 6.31 -15.54
C ASP A 357 -21.02 4.99 -15.28
N GLU A 358 -21.60 4.14 -14.41
CA GLU A 358 -21.08 2.81 -14.07
C GLU A 358 -21.34 1.73 -15.15
N ALA A 359 -22.12 2.02 -16.21
CA ALA A 359 -22.67 1.03 -17.15
C ALA A 359 -21.64 0.04 -17.70
N TYR A 360 -20.42 0.49 -17.97
CA TYR A 360 -19.36 -0.36 -18.54
C TYR A 360 -18.62 -1.22 -17.50
N THR A 361 -19.00 -1.14 -16.24
CA THR A 361 -18.47 -1.99 -15.15
C THR A 361 -19.34 -3.22 -14.88
N TYR A 362 -20.54 -3.28 -15.45
CA TYR A 362 -21.43 -4.44 -15.36
C TYR A 362 -21.13 -5.46 -16.47
N TYR A 363 -21.14 -6.76 -16.12
CA TYR A 363 -21.02 -7.82 -17.10
C TYR A 363 -22.22 -7.80 -18.07
N ASN A 364 -21.94 -7.70 -19.36
CA ASN A 364 -22.96 -7.76 -20.40
C ASN A 364 -22.36 -8.30 -21.69
N LYS A 365 -22.56 -9.60 -21.95
CA LYS A 365 -22.00 -10.30 -23.11
C LYS A 365 -22.41 -9.65 -24.43
N LYS A 366 -23.70 -9.29 -24.58
CA LYS A 366 -24.25 -8.74 -25.85
C LYS A 366 -23.62 -7.37 -26.15
N GLU A 367 -23.61 -6.48 -25.20
CA GLU A 367 -23.01 -5.14 -25.37
C GLU A 367 -21.48 -5.23 -25.54
N ALA A 368 -20.80 -6.10 -24.78
CA ALA A 368 -19.37 -6.34 -24.94
C ALA A 368 -18.99 -6.73 -26.37
N GLN A 369 -19.75 -7.69 -26.98
CA GLN A 369 -19.56 -8.13 -28.37
C GLN A 369 -19.85 -7.01 -29.38
N LYS A 370 -20.87 -6.20 -29.12
CA LYS A 370 -21.22 -5.03 -29.96
C LYS A 370 -20.08 -4.00 -29.96
N TYR A 371 -19.58 -3.62 -28.78
CA TYR A 371 -18.44 -2.69 -28.66
C TYR A 371 -17.16 -3.27 -29.27
N LEU A 372 -16.90 -4.57 -29.08
CA LEU A 372 -15.76 -5.22 -29.72
C LEU A 372 -15.85 -5.12 -31.24
N LYS A 373 -16.99 -5.49 -31.83
CA LYS A 373 -17.24 -5.43 -33.30
C LYS A 373 -17.00 -4.00 -33.82
N GLN A 374 -17.51 -2.99 -33.11
CA GLN A 374 -17.34 -1.61 -33.50
C GLN A 374 -15.85 -1.20 -33.42
N GLY A 375 -15.17 -1.46 -32.33
CA GLY A 375 -13.77 -1.09 -32.17
C GLY A 375 -12.84 -1.82 -33.13
N MET A 376 -13.11 -3.12 -33.43
CA MET A 376 -12.36 -3.89 -34.41
C MET A 376 -12.55 -3.34 -35.84
N LYS A 377 -13.77 -2.91 -36.19
CA LYS A 377 -14.08 -2.24 -37.46
C LYS A 377 -13.31 -0.92 -37.59
N GLU A 378 -13.31 -0.08 -36.54
CA GLU A 378 -12.58 1.19 -36.49
C GLU A 378 -11.07 1.00 -36.65
N LEU A 379 -10.52 -0.10 -36.15
CA LEU A 379 -9.10 -0.44 -36.18
C LEU A 379 -8.67 -1.27 -37.41
N GLY A 380 -9.62 -1.78 -38.22
CA GLY A 380 -9.32 -2.60 -39.36
C GLY A 380 -8.74 -3.97 -39.02
N VAL A 381 -9.16 -4.58 -37.89
CA VAL A 381 -8.61 -5.86 -37.41
C VAL A 381 -9.72 -6.90 -37.18
N SER A 382 -9.36 -8.19 -37.31
CA SER A 382 -10.28 -9.32 -37.09
C SER A 382 -9.98 -10.12 -35.82
N LYS A 383 -8.82 -9.92 -35.19
CA LYS A 383 -8.41 -10.59 -33.95
C LYS A 383 -7.57 -9.62 -33.11
N LEU A 384 -7.60 -9.79 -31.80
CA LEU A 384 -6.80 -9.03 -30.84
C LEU A 384 -6.12 -9.99 -29.85
N SER A 385 -4.93 -9.62 -29.40
CA SER A 385 -4.20 -10.35 -28.37
C SER A 385 -3.58 -9.38 -27.38
N PHE A 386 -3.74 -9.66 -26.08
CA PHE A 386 -3.20 -8.83 -25.01
C PHE A 386 -2.54 -9.65 -23.91
N LYS A 387 -1.51 -9.10 -23.30
CA LYS A 387 -0.89 -9.62 -22.10
C LYS A 387 -1.53 -8.96 -20.88
N LEU A 388 -2.01 -9.77 -19.93
CA LEU A 388 -2.54 -9.32 -18.64
C LEU A 388 -1.49 -9.56 -17.56
N LEU A 389 -0.86 -8.48 -17.12
CA LEU A 389 0.19 -8.47 -16.10
C LEU A 389 -0.42 -8.39 -14.69
N SER A 390 0.12 -9.14 -13.73
CA SER A 390 -0.26 -9.07 -12.31
C SER A 390 0.88 -9.56 -11.42
N ASP A 391 0.65 -9.56 -10.09
CA ASP A 391 1.58 -10.10 -9.10
C ASP A 391 1.58 -11.64 -9.11
N ASP A 392 2.57 -12.27 -8.47
CA ASP A 392 2.75 -13.73 -8.43
C ASP A 392 2.14 -14.40 -7.18
N THR A 393 1.29 -13.69 -6.43
CA THR A 393 0.54 -14.28 -5.31
C THR A 393 -0.54 -15.23 -5.82
N ASP A 394 -0.96 -16.17 -4.98
CA ASP A 394 -2.02 -17.14 -5.32
C ASP A 394 -3.33 -16.44 -5.72
N GLY A 395 -3.75 -15.42 -4.95
CA GLY A 395 -4.94 -14.63 -5.27
C GLY A 395 -4.83 -13.88 -6.61
N ALA A 396 -3.65 -13.34 -6.93
CA ALA A 396 -3.42 -12.64 -8.19
C ALA A 396 -3.47 -13.59 -9.39
N LYS A 397 -2.92 -14.80 -9.27
CA LYS A 397 -3.01 -15.85 -10.31
C LYS A 397 -4.46 -16.25 -10.56
N LYS A 398 -5.21 -16.60 -9.50
CA LYS A 398 -6.65 -16.92 -9.60
C LYS A 398 -7.45 -15.78 -10.25
N SER A 399 -7.13 -14.54 -9.92
CA SER A 399 -7.78 -13.35 -10.51
C SER A 399 -7.51 -13.23 -12.00
N THR A 400 -6.26 -13.38 -12.45
CA THR A 400 -5.90 -13.26 -13.86
C THR A 400 -6.45 -14.41 -14.71
N GLU A 401 -6.47 -15.63 -14.19
CA GLU A 401 -7.04 -16.80 -14.84
C GLU A 401 -8.57 -16.66 -15.01
N ALA A 402 -9.27 -16.21 -13.95
CA ALA A 402 -10.70 -15.95 -14.03
C ALA A 402 -11.06 -14.86 -15.06
N MET A 403 -10.28 -13.78 -15.11
CA MET A 403 -10.47 -12.72 -16.10
C MET A 403 -10.15 -13.18 -17.52
N GLN A 404 -9.11 -13.96 -17.72
CA GLN A 404 -8.76 -14.58 -19.00
C GLN A 404 -9.93 -15.42 -19.51
N SER A 405 -10.47 -16.33 -18.69
CA SER A 405 -11.63 -17.17 -19.03
C SER A 405 -12.84 -16.30 -19.39
N ASN A 406 -13.23 -15.36 -18.53
CA ASN A 406 -14.37 -14.47 -18.77
C ASN A 406 -14.26 -13.71 -20.10
N ILE A 407 -13.09 -13.13 -20.38
CA ILE A 407 -12.86 -12.35 -21.60
C ILE A 407 -12.92 -13.25 -22.83
N GLN A 408 -12.23 -14.38 -22.84
CA GLN A 408 -12.17 -15.27 -24.02
C GLN A 408 -13.49 -15.98 -24.31
N GLU A 409 -14.27 -16.35 -23.28
CA GLU A 409 -15.61 -16.92 -23.44
C GLU A 409 -16.64 -15.89 -23.95
N THR A 410 -16.48 -14.63 -23.53
CA THR A 410 -17.38 -13.54 -23.94
C THR A 410 -17.01 -12.99 -25.31
N LEU A 411 -15.73 -12.89 -25.63
CA LEU A 411 -15.14 -12.26 -26.81
C LEU A 411 -14.18 -13.23 -27.53
N PRO A 412 -14.67 -14.19 -28.34
CA PRO A 412 -13.81 -15.22 -28.95
C PRO A 412 -12.72 -14.69 -29.89
N GLN A 413 -12.82 -13.45 -30.35
CA GLN A 413 -11.79 -12.79 -31.17
C GLN A 413 -10.64 -12.21 -30.34
N VAL A 414 -10.73 -12.26 -29.01
CA VAL A 414 -9.72 -11.71 -28.10
C VAL A 414 -8.98 -12.85 -27.40
N SER A 415 -7.66 -12.87 -27.50
CA SER A 415 -6.78 -13.77 -26.75
C SER A 415 -6.11 -13.02 -25.62
N ILE A 416 -6.11 -13.57 -24.42
CA ILE A 416 -5.44 -13.05 -23.23
C ILE A 416 -4.34 -14.02 -22.81
N THR A 417 -3.13 -13.51 -22.61
CA THR A 417 -2.01 -14.26 -22.01
C THR A 417 -1.70 -13.66 -20.64
N THR A 418 -1.80 -14.45 -19.58
CA THR A 418 -1.50 -14.01 -18.21
C THR A 418 0.01 -13.99 -17.96
N GLN A 419 0.49 -12.97 -17.23
CA GLN A 419 1.86 -12.84 -16.76
C GLN A 419 1.86 -12.45 -15.30
N ASN A 420 2.20 -13.39 -14.41
CA ASN A 420 2.29 -13.15 -12.97
C ASN A 420 3.77 -13.08 -12.57
N LEU A 421 4.19 -11.94 -12.02
CA LEU A 421 5.58 -11.61 -11.71
C LEU A 421 5.73 -11.18 -10.24
N PRO A 422 6.92 -11.36 -9.65
CA PRO A 422 7.23 -10.77 -8.36
C PRO A 422 6.87 -9.28 -8.31
N PHE A 423 6.30 -8.84 -7.20
CA PHE A 423 5.70 -7.52 -7.05
C PHE A 423 6.63 -6.38 -7.51
N LYS A 424 7.89 -6.39 -7.06
CA LYS A 424 8.90 -5.40 -7.46
C LYS A 424 9.13 -5.37 -8.98
N THR A 425 9.16 -6.54 -9.60
CA THR A 425 9.33 -6.68 -11.05
C THR A 425 8.10 -6.17 -11.81
N ARG A 426 6.89 -6.49 -11.32
CA ARG A 426 5.63 -6.00 -11.89
C ARG A 426 5.57 -4.48 -11.83
N LEU A 427 5.91 -3.86 -10.68
CA LEU A 427 5.96 -2.39 -10.54
C LEU A 427 6.95 -1.77 -11.52
N ALA A 428 8.17 -2.31 -11.62
CA ALA A 428 9.18 -1.80 -12.54
C ALA A 428 8.70 -1.84 -14.01
N ARG A 429 8.02 -2.93 -14.42
CA ARG A 429 7.45 -3.05 -15.77
C ARG A 429 6.30 -2.07 -16.01
N THR A 430 5.44 -1.88 -15.02
CA THR A 430 4.34 -0.90 -15.10
C THR A 430 4.89 0.52 -15.27
N ASN A 431 5.87 0.91 -14.47
CA ASN A 431 6.51 2.23 -14.54
C ASN A 431 7.25 2.46 -15.87
N ALA A 432 7.81 1.39 -16.46
CA ALA A 432 8.46 1.43 -17.77
C ALA A 432 7.46 1.36 -18.95
N LEU A 433 6.15 1.32 -18.70
CA LEU A 433 5.10 1.11 -19.71
C LEU A 433 5.29 -0.18 -20.53
N ASN A 434 5.85 -1.23 -19.93
CA ASN A 434 6.09 -2.52 -20.56
C ASN A 434 4.99 -3.54 -20.19
N PHE A 435 3.77 -3.26 -20.61
CA PHE A 435 2.58 -4.08 -20.44
C PHE A 435 1.52 -3.69 -21.48
N ASP A 436 0.51 -4.54 -21.72
CA ASP A 436 -0.71 -4.16 -22.43
C ASP A 436 -1.81 -3.80 -21.43
N MET A 437 -2.15 -4.73 -20.56
CA MET A 437 -3.07 -4.54 -19.45
C MET A 437 -2.38 -4.95 -18.14
N VAL A 438 -2.63 -4.26 -17.05
CA VAL A 438 -2.12 -4.65 -15.73
C VAL A 438 -3.22 -4.56 -14.68
N VAL A 439 -3.31 -5.60 -13.84
CA VAL A 439 -4.11 -5.54 -12.62
C VAL A 439 -3.31 -4.76 -11.59
N SER A 440 -3.85 -3.62 -11.21
CA SER A 440 -3.30 -2.73 -10.20
C SER A 440 -4.28 -2.62 -9.03
N ALA A 441 -3.78 -2.15 -7.91
CA ALA A 441 -4.59 -1.81 -6.75
C ALA A 441 -4.17 -0.44 -6.22
N TRP A 442 -5.14 0.31 -5.71
CA TRP A 442 -4.87 1.53 -4.99
C TRP A 442 -5.61 1.54 -3.66
N GLY A 443 -4.87 1.69 -2.58
CA GLY A 443 -5.40 1.94 -1.24
C GLY A 443 -5.47 3.44 -0.97
N ALA A 444 -6.50 3.88 -0.26
CA ALA A 444 -6.65 5.29 0.07
C ALA A 444 -5.49 5.79 0.95
N ASP A 445 -4.74 6.78 0.46
CA ASP A 445 -3.72 7.48 1.26
C ASP A 445 -4.36 8.25 2.43
N PHE A 446 -5.59 8.73 2.23
CA PHE A 446 -6.43 9.41 3.22
C PHE A 446 -7.91 9.35 2.80
N ASN A 447 -8.82 9.69 3.76
CA ASN A 447 -10.26 9.54 3.59
C ASN A 447 -10.90 10.60 2.69
N ASP A 448 -10.51 10.63 1.41
CA ASP A 448 -11.04 11.56 0.42
C ASP A 448 -10.93 10.94 -0.99
N PRO A 449 -11.96 11.09 -1.87
CA PRO A 449 -11.93 10.61 -3.26
C PRO A 449 -10.75 11.14 -4.08
N ILE A 450 -10.24 12.33 -3.75
CA ILE A 450 -9.08 12.92 -4.44
C ILE A 450 -7.83 12.02 -4.33
N SER A 451 -7.72 11.17 -3.27
CA SER A 451 -6.67 10.17 -3.13
C SER A 451 -6.68 9.12 -4.26
N PHE A 452 -7.80 8.94 -4.93
CA PHE A 452 -7.97 8.08 -6.10
C PHE A 452 -7.96 8.87 -7.41
N LEU A 453 -8.78 9.91 -7.48
CA LEU A 453 -9.06 10.59 -8.73
C LEU A 453 -7.88 11.42 -9.24
N ASP A 454 -7.08 12.00 -8.34
CA ASP A 454 -5.89 12.76 -8.74
C ASP A 454 -4.85 11.91 -9.50
N LEU A 455 -4.80 10.61 -9.23
CA LEU A 455 -3.88 9.67 -9.87
C LEU A 455 -4.01 9.62 -11.39
N LEU A 456 -5.23 9.86 -11.89
CA LEU A 456 -5.57 9.64 -13.29
C LEU A 456 -5.62 10.93 -14.10
N THR A 457 -5.20 12.06 -13.50
CA THR A 457 -4.95 13.28 -14.28
C THR A 457 -3.84 13.04 -15.30
N SER A 458 -3.92 13.68 -16.46
CA SER A 458 -3.05 13.41 -17.61
C SER A 458 -1.56 13.55 -17.30
N THR A 459 -1.20 14.42 -16.36
CA THR A 459 0.19 14.72 -15.97
C THR A 459 0.66 13.95 -14.74
N ASN A 460 -0.22 13.22 -14.04
CA ASN A 460 0.17 12.53 -12.82
C ASN A 460 1.08 11.34 -13.14
N ALA A 461 2.16 11.21 -12.38
CA ALA A 461 3.13 10.12 -12.52
C ALA A 461 2.52 8.74 -12.24
N GLN A 462 1.50 8.66 -11.37
CA GLN A 462 0.78 7.44 -11.04
C GLN A 462 -0.20 6.98 -12.14
N ASN A 463 -0.49 7.81 -13.13
CA ASN A 463 -1.28 7.42 -14.29
C ASN A 463 -0.47 6.45 -15.19
N GLY A 464 -0.35 5.21 -14.76
CA GLY A 464 0.43 4.18 -15.45
C GLY A 464 -0.12 3.79 -16.81
N GLY A 465 -1.43 3.93 -17.04
CA GLY A 465 -2.07 3.67 -18.34
C GLY A 465 -1.94 4.82 -19.32
N LYS A 466 -1.56 6.01 -18.85
CA LYS A 466 -1.50 7.26 -19.61
C LYS A 466 -2.82 7.63 -20.30
N TRP A 467 -3.94 7.29 -19.66
CA TRP A 467 -5.24 7.81 -20.06
C TRP A 467 -5.25 9.34 -19.92
N SER A 468 -5.94 10.05 -20.81
CA SER A 468 -5.99 11.50 -20.81
C SER A 468 -7.38 11.99 -21.21
N ASN A 469 -7.93 12.89 -20.40
CA ASN A 469 -9.20 13.55 -20.68
C ASN A 469 -9.16 14.98 -20.12
N LYS A 470 -9.26 15.99 -20.99
CA LYS A 470 -9.15 17.39 -20.63
C LYS A 470 -10.25 17.86 -19.65
N GLU A 471 -11.48 17.37 -19.81
CA GLU A 471 -12.58 17.76 -18.93
C GLU A 471 -12.42 17.13 -17.54
N TYR A 472 -11.94 15.87 -17.47
CA TYR A 472 -11.54 15.24 -16.22
C TYR A 472 -10.49 16.07 -15.48
N ASP A 473 -9.41 16.44 -16.16
CA ASP A 473 -8.31 17.24 -15.58
C ASP A 473 -8.82 18.57 -15.04
N LYS A 474 -9.70 19.24 -15.81
CA LYS A 474 -10.33 20.51 -15.40
C LYS A 474 -11.19 20.37 -14.16
N LEU A 475 -12.01 19.32 -14.07
CA LEU A 475 -12.86 19.05 -12.89
C LEU A 475 -12.02 18.73 -11.65
N ILE A 476 -10.96 17.92 -11.79
CA ILE A 476 -10.03 17.65 -10.69
C ILE A 476 -9.35 18.93 -10.22
N ALA A 477 -8.84 19.76 -11.13
CA ALA A 477 -8.23 21.04 -10.77
C ALA A 477 -9.24 21.98 -10.06
N ALA A 478 -10.48 22.08 -10.56
CA ALA A 478 -11.54 22.87 -9.95
C ALA A 478 -11.89 22.35 -8.54
N SER A 479 -11.94 21.03 -8.34
CA SER A 479 -12.20 20.44 -7.01
C SER A 479 -11.16 20.81 -5.96
N LYS A 480 -9.93 21.11 -6.39
CA LYS A 480 -8.82 21.49 -5.50
C LYS A 480 -8.83 22.99 -5.16
N THR A 481 -9.48 23.82 -5.96
CA THR A 481 -9.41 25.31 -5.86
C THR A 481 -10.69 25.96 -5.37
N THR A 482 -11.84 25.30 -5.51
CA THR A 482 -13.12 25.86 -5.01
C THR A 482 -13.13 26.02 -3.49
N GLY A 483 -13.80 27.10 -3.02
CA GLY A 483 -14.09 27.32 -1.60
C GLY A 483 -15.37 26.64 -1.13
N SER A 484 -16.14 26.00 -2.02
CA SER A 484 -17.43 25.37 -1.75
C SER A 484 -17.29 23.85 -1.68
N ASP A 485 -17.64 23.26 -0.54
CA ASP A 485 -17.65 21.79 -0.38
C ASP A 485 -18.64 21.13 -1.35
N SER A 486 -19.83 21.71 -1.55
CA SER A 486 -20.83 21.18 -2.49
C SER A 486 -20.31 21.15 -3.93
N GLU A 487 -19.68 22.25 -4.38
CA GLU A 487 -19.07 22.32 -5.71
C GLU A 487 -17.91 21.31 -5.84
N ARG A 488 -17.10 21.17 -4.79
CA ARG A 488 -16.01 20.21 -4.75
C ARG A 488 -16.52 18.78 -4.96
N TRP A 489 -17.52 18.35 -4.22
CA TRP A 489 -18.12 17.03 -4.36
C TRP A 489 -18.74 16.81 -5.74
N SER A 490 -19.41 17.84 -6.28
CA SER A 490 -19.94 17.80 -7.65
C SER A 490 -18.85 17.62 -8.69
N ASN A 491 -17.73 18.34 -8.56
CA ASN A 491 -16.62 18.24 -9.50
C ASN A 491 -15.95 16.85 -9.43
N LEU A 492 -15.73 16.29 -8.24
CA LEU A 492 -15.16 14.98 -8.05
C LEU A 492 -16.06 13.87 -8.61
N SER A 493 -17.38 13.93 -8.33
CA SER A 493 -18.30 12.89 -8.84
C SER A 493 -18.46 12.94 -10.37
N LYS A 494 -18.50 14.13 -10.97
CA LYS A 494 -18.50 14.29 -12.43
C LYS A 494 -17.21 13.76 -13.07
N ALA A 495 -16.05 14.05 -12.45
CA ALA A 495 -14.78 13.55 -12.94
C ALA A 495 -14.76 12.01 -12.91
N GLU A 496 -15.20 11.39 -11.82
CA GLU A 496 -15.27 9.93 -11.72
C GLU A 496 -16.25 9.34 -12.76
N GLY A 497 -17.38 9.99 -12.99
CA GLY A 497 -18.33 9.61 -14.05
C GLY A 497 -17.68 9.61 -15.45
N ILE A 498 -16.88 10.62 -15.78
CA ILE A 498 -16.13 10.68 -17.05
C ILE A 498 -15.13 9.51 -17.14
N LEU A 499 -14.38 9.26 -16.08
CA LEU A 499 -13.41 8.16 -16.01
C LEU A 499 -14.06 6.80 -16.32
N LEU A 500 -15.21 6.53 -15.71
CA LEU A 500 -15.96 5.28 -15.87
C LEU A 500 -16.59 5.16 -17.26
N LYS A 501 -17.17 6.23 -17.79
CA LYS A 501 -17.76 6.27 -19.16
C LYS A 501 -16.74 6.04 -20.25
N ASP A 502 -15.55 6.60 -20.11
CA ASP A 502 -14.47 6.44 -21.09
C ASP A 502 -13.67 5.14 -20.86
N VAL A 503 -13.97 4.42 -19.77
CA VAL A 503 -13.19 3.26 -19.34
C VAL A 503 -11.69 3.59 -19.33
N GLY A 504 -11.34 4.73 -18.72
CA GLY A 504 -9.93 5.12 -18.53
C GLY A 504 -9.16 4.06 -17.74
N ILE A 505 -9.86 3.44 -16.79
CA ILE A 505 -9.53 2.20 -16.08
C ILE A 505 -10.77 1.32 -15.98
N SER A 506 -10.63 0.05 -15.56
CA SER A 506 -11.75 -0.83 -15.27
C SER A 506 -11.71 -1.27 -13.81
N PRO A 507 -12.52 -0.68 -12.90
CA PRO A 507 -12.65 -1.16 -11.52
C PRO A 507 -13.13 -2.62 -11.50
N LEU A 508 -12.61 -3.41 -10.55
CA LEU A 508 -12.89 -4.83 -10.43
C LEU A 508 -13.60 -5.15 -9.11
N TYR A 509 -12.91 -4.92 -8.01
CA TYR A 509 -13.43 -5.19 -6.66
C TYR A 509 -12.73 -4.31 -5.61
N SER A 510 -13.46 -4.06 -4.51
CA SER A 510 -12.90 -3.48 -3.29
C SER A 510 -12.48 -4.60 -2.35
N SER A 511 -11.29 -4.46 -1.81
CA SER A 511 -10.64 -5.50 -1.03
C SER A 511 -10.95 -5.41 0.46
N THR A 512 -11.22 -6.57 1.07
CA THR A 512 -11.28 -6.77 2.52
C THR A 512 -10.38 -7.94 2.87
N SER A 513 -9.47 -7.76 3.81
CA SER A 513 -8.61 -8.85 4.29
C SER A 513 -9.26 -9.55 5.46
N ALA A 514 -9.30 -10.88 5.43
CA ALA A 514 -9.64 -11.72 6.58
C ALA A 514 -8.34 -12.14 7.27
N TRP A 515 -8.27 -11.98 8.58
CA TRP A 515 -7.10 -12.35 9.38
C TRP A 515 -7.50 -13.17 10.59
N ILE A 516 -6.59 -14.04 11.03
CA ILE A 516 -6.56 -14.56 12.39
C ILE A 516 -5.31 -13.99 13.05
N VAL A 517 -5.51 -13.29 14.16
CA VAL A 517 -4.44 -12.76 15.02
C VAL A 517 -4.52 -13.47 16.35
N ARG A 518 -3.41 -13.88 16.93
CA ARG A 518 -3.37 -14.50 18.26
C ARG A 518 -4.12 -13.64 19.28
N PRO A 519 -5.10 -14.19 20.02
CA PRO A 519 -5.97 -13.39 20.91
C PRO A 519 -5.24 -12.68 22.05
N GLU A 520 -4.07 -13.16 22.44
CA GLU A 520 -3.19 -12.55 23.42
C GLU A 520 -2.50 -11.26 22.92
N ILE A 521 -2.44 -11.02 21.61
CA ILE A 521 -1.89 -9.79 21.05
C ILE A 521 -2.91 -8.66 21.22
N LYS A 522 -2.50 -7.60 21.89
CA LYS A 522 -3.31 -6.40 22.16
C LYS A 522 -2.60 -5.16 21.66
N GLY A 523 -3.33 -4.05 21.55
CA GLY A 523 -2.77 -2.75 21.15
C GLY A 523 -2.28 -2.68 19.70
N LEU A 524 -2.51 -3.74 18.91
CA LEU A 524 -2.23 -3.74 17.47
C LEU A 524 -3.24 -2.86 16.75
N VAL A 525 -2.77 -1.99 15.87
CA VAL A 525 -3.63 -1.08 15.10
C VAL A 525 -3.57 -1.47 13.63
N ASN A 526 -4.76 -1.67 13.02
CA ASN A 526 -4.88 -1.80 11.58
C ASN A 526 -5.22 -0.44 10.97
N LEU A 527 -4.36 0.05 10.11
CA LEU A 527 -4.53 1.27 9.32
C LEU A 527 -4.90 0.88 7.88
N ARG A 528 -6.03 0.18 7.70
CA ARG A 528 -6.49 -0.39 6.43
C ARG A 528 -5.53 -1.44 5.87
N ASP A 529 -4.56 -1.02 5.04
CA ASP A 529 -3.56 -1.90 4.44
C ASP A 529 -2.31 -2.11 5.29
N HIS A 530 -2.19 -1.41 6.42
CA HIS A 530 -0.96 -1.37 7.21
C HIS A 530 -1.21 -1.78 8.65
N TRP A 531 -0.28 -2.54 9.20
CA TRP A 531 -0.25 -2.89 10.62
C TRP A 531 0.73 -1.98 11.36
N ASP A 532 0.25 -1.28 12.39
CA ASP A 532 1.06 -0.45 13.28
C ASP A 532 1.26 -1.17 14.60
N PHE A 533 2.52 -1.39 14.95
CA PHE A 533 2.94 -2.14 16.15
C PHE A 533 3.35 -1.25 17.32
N LYS A 534 3.25 0.08 17.20
CA LYS A 534 3.73 1.00 18.24
C LYS A 534 3.22 0.62 19.63
N TYR A 535 1.93 0.30 19.74
CA TYR A 535 1.29 -0.03 21.02
C TYR A 535 1.04 -1.53 21.21
N ALA A 536 1.46 -2.36 20.25
CA ALA A 536 1.25 -3.80 20.31
C ALA A 536 2.01 -4.44 21.48
N HIS A 537 1.36 -5.39 22.15
CA HIS A 537 1.93 -6.17 23.26
C HIS A 537 1.25 -7.53 23.36
N VAL A 538 1.87 -8.44 24.07
CA VAL A 538 1.32 -9.77 24.37
C VAL A 538 0.96 -9.80 25.86
N ASN A 539 -0.28 -10.19 26.18
CA ASN A 539 -0.78 -10.35 27.57
C ASN A 539 -0.47 -11.75 28.09
#